data_68727c2bd54776a9534a96470499a80c
#
_entry.id   68727c2bd54776a9534a96470499a80c
#
_cell.length_a   1.000
_cell.length_b   1.000
_cell.length_c   1.000
_cell.angle_alpha   90.00
_cell.angle_beta   90.00
_cell.angle_gamma   90.00
#
_symmetry.space_group_name_H-M   'P 1'
#
loop_
_entity.id
_entity.type
_entity.pdbx_description
1 polymer ?
#
loop_
_entity_poly.entity_id
_entity_poly.type
_entity_poly.pdbx_seq_one_letter_code
_entity_poly.pdbx_strand_id
1 'polypeptide(L)'
;MLVKDVMHTDVITVTSSLSIVELMKLFRKYHFHRFPVIDEENHMLGTVNIESVLSIFKPHSKHLTRMLRASPSLKVEGEDMDILDIKVTPEWAHLTLVADIMETNFIPIEEEKTISEACSLMQLHNKQ
;
A
#
# COMPACT_ATOMS: atom_id res chain seq x y z
N MET A 1 -1.88 15.29 26.12
CA MET A 1 -0.96 14.76 25.09
C MET A 1 -1.51 15.12 23.72
N LEU A 2 -0.66 15.67 22.88
CA LEU A 2 -1.03 16.10 21.54
C LEU A 2 -0.62 15.06 20.51
N VAL A 3 -1.24 15.11 19.33
CA VAL A 3 -0.90 14.22 18.22
C VAL A 3 0.60 14.30 17.89
N LYS A 4 1.16 15.51 17.89
CA LYS A 4 2.59 15.69 17.59
C LYS A 4 3.53 15.00 18.57
N ASP A 5 3.06 14.70 19.78
CA ASP A 5 3.88 14.04 20.80
C ASP A 5 4.08 12.55 20.52
N VAL A 6 3.20 11.94 19.72
CA VAL A 6 3.22 10.51 19.45
C VAL A 6 3.36 10.18 17.96
N MET A 7 3.18 11.15 17.06
CA MET A 7 3.27 10.90 15.63
C MET A 7 4.70 10.64 15.18
N HIS A 8 4.85 9.86 14.15
CA HIS A 8 6.14 9.67 13.50
C HIS A 8 6.39 10.82 12.54
N THR A 9 7.60 11.38 12.61
CA THR A 9 7.98 12.52 11.75
C THR A 9 8.85 12.08 10.58
N ASP A 10 9.54 10.95 10.71
CA ASP A 10 10.37 10.39 9.64
C ASP A 10 9.51 9.51 8.74
N VAL A 11 8.65 10.14 7.96
CA VAL A 11 7.69 9.44 7.13
C VAL A 11 8.24 9.28 5.71
N ILE A 12 8.21 8.04 5.22
CA ILE A 12 8.55 7.77 3.82
C ILE A 12 7.28 7.98 3.01
N THR A 13 7.35 8.87 2.03
CA THR A 13 6.23 9.19 1.15
C THR A 13 6.48 8.71 -0.26
N VAL A 14 5.41 8.57 -1.04
CA VAL A 14 5.50 8.20 -2.45
C VAL A 14 4.73 9.22 -3.28
N THR A 15 5.05 9.29 -4.57
CA THR A 15 4.32 10.16 -5.49
C THR A 15 3.24 9.37 -6.23
N SER A 16 2.22 10.08 -6.70
CA SER A 16 1.13 9.43 -7.44
C SER A 16 1.59 8.85 -8.79
N SER A 17 2.69 9.34 -9.31
CA SER A 17 3.25 8.87 -10.59
C SER A 17 4.19 7.67 -10.45
N LEU A 18 4.43 7.21 -9.21
CA LEU A 18 5.27 6.05 -8.98
C LEU A 18 4.57 4.79 -9.53
N SER A 19 5.33 3.92 -10.18
CA SER A 19 4.77 2.66 -10.66
C SER A 19 4.55 1.67 -9.52
N ILE A 20 3.62 0.73 -9.73
CA ILE A 20 3.35 -0.31 -8.75
C ILE A 20 4.60 -1.15 -8.49
N VAL A 21 5.42 -1.39 -9.51
CA VAL A 21 6.66 -2.16 -9.36
C VAL A 21 7.61 -1.46 -8.39
N GLU A 22 7.78 -0.15 -8.53
CA GLU A 22 8.61 0.61 -7.62
C GLU A 22 8.03 0.66 -6.21
N LEU A 23 6.71 0.75 -6.11
CA LEU A 23 6.02 0.70 -4.83
C LEU A 23 6.25 -0.63 -4.13
N MET A 24 6.20 -1.74 -4.85
CA MET A 24 6.47 -3.07 -4.30
C MET A 24 7.88 -3.15 -3.73
N LYS A 25 8.85 -2.55 -4.42
CA LYS A 25 10.23 -2.47 -3.91
C LYS A 25 10.30 -1.73 -2.58
N LEU A 26 9.54 -0.66 -2.44
CA LEU A 26 9.50 0.12 -1.20
C LEU A 26 8.87 -0.67 -0.06
N PHE A 27 7.80 -1.39 -0.31
CA PHE A 27 7.17 -2.24 0.71
C PHE A 27 8.14 -3.32 1.19
N ARG A 28 8.93 -3.89 0.30
CA ARG A 28 9.95 -4.88 0.67
C ARG A 28 11.08 -4.26 1.47
N LYS A 29 11.52 -3.07 1.07
CA LYS A 29 12.67 -2.40 1.68
C LYS A 29 12.37 -1.94 3.11
N TYR A 30 11.22 -1.33 3.32
CA TYR A 30 10.90 -0.67 4.58
C TYR A 30 9.98 -1.47 5.49
N HIS A 31 9.38 -2.53 5.01
CA HIS A 31 8.44 -3.37 5.78
C HIS A 31 7.25 -2.59 6.36
N PHE A 32 6.91 -1.46 5.78
CA PHE A 32 5.73 -0.70 6.15
C PHE A 32 4.51 -1.28 5.45
N HIS A 33 3.34 -1.04 6.04
CA HIS A 33 2.08 -1.49 5.47
C HIS A 33 1.37 -0.42 4.66
N ARG A 34 1.77 0.84 4.84
CA ARG A 34 1.09 1.97 4.22
C ARG A 34 2.07 3.12 4.00
N PHE A 35 1.90 3.79 2.86
CA PHE A 35 2.65 5.01 2.56
C PHE A 35 1.67 6.14 2.24
N PRO A 36 1.95 7.36 2.73
CA PRO A 36 1.24 8.54 2.25
C PRO A 36 1.65 8.84 0.80
N VAL A 37 0.68 9.29 0.01
CA VAL A 37 0.90 9.72 -1.37
C VAL A 37 0.84 11.23 -1.40
N ILE A 38 1.87 11.86 -1.92
CA ILE A 38 1.99 13.32 -1.99
C ILE A 38 2.18 13.80 -3.42
N ASP A 39 1.88 15.08 -3.65
CA ASP A 39 2.17 15.75 -4.91
C ASP A 39 3.53 16.43 -4.85
N GLU A 40 3.89 17.17 -5.92
CA GLU A 40 5.15 17.89 -5.99
C GLU A 40 5.26 19.02 -4.98
N GLU A 41 4.13 19.51 -4.48
CA GLU A 41 4.07 20.57 -3.49
C GLU A 41 4.00 20.02 -2.06
N ASN A 42 4.19 18.72 -1.91
CA ASN A 42 4.17 18.02 -0.63
C ASN A 42 2.77 18.01 0.02
N HIS A 43 1.71 18.13 -0.79
CA HIS A 43 0.34 17.99 -0.33
C HIS A 43 -0.05 16.52 -0.36
N MET A 44 -0.74 16.07 0.68
CA MET A 44 -1.21 14.69 0.74
C MET A 44 -2.39 14.48 -0.19
N LEU A 45 -2.24 13.55 -1.13
CA LEU A 45 -3.28 13.18 -2.08
C LEU A 45 -4.09 11.98 -1.62
N GLY A 46 -3.47 11.08 -0.86
CA GLY A 46 -4.11 9.88 -0.41
C GLY A 46 -3.14 8.98 0.31
N THR A 47 -3.51 7.72 0.44
CA THR A 47 -2.65 6.68 1.01
C THR A 47 -2.66 5.46 0.12
N VAL A 48 -1.58 4.70 0.16
CA VAL A 48 -1.50 3.42 -0.51
C VAL A 48 -1.02 2.39 0.49
N ASN A 49 -1.71 1.27 0.57
CA ASN A 49 -1.34 0.20 1.48
C ASN A 49 -1.02 -1.08 0.72
N ILE A 50 -0.35 -2.00 1.40
CA ILE A 50 0.06 -3.26 0.78
C ILE A 50 -1.14 -4.08 0.32
N GLU A 51 -2.26 -3.99 1.03
CA GLU A 51 -3.49 -4.71 0.68
C GLU A 51 -4.08 -4.22 -0.63
N SER A 52 -3.96 -2.92 -0.93
CA SER A 52 -4.36 -2.36 -2.21
C SER A 52 -3.55 -2.96 -3.35
N VAL A 53 -2.25 -3.12 -3.16
CA VAL A 53 -1.38 -3.77 -4.14
C VAL A 53 -1.79 -5.22 -4.32
N LEU A 54 -1.98 -5.94 -3.21
CA LEU A 54 -2.36 -7.36 -3.25
C LEU A 54 -3.69 -7.56 -3.98
N SER A 55 -4.64 -6.66 -3.80
CA SER A 55 -5.95 -6.79 -4.43
C SER A 55 -5.91 -6.68 -5.96
N ILE A 56 -4.94 -5.95 -6.50
CA ILE A 56 -4.74 -5.86 -7.96
C ILE A 56 -4.36 -7.23 -8.52
N PHE A 57 -3.56 -7.98 -7.78
CA PHE A 57 -3.08 -9.28 -8.22
C PHE A 57 -4.08 -10.41 -7.97
N LYS A 58 -5.11 -10.16 -7.17
CA LYS A 58 -6.08 -11.19 -6.76
C LYS A 58 -6.70 -11.97 -7.90
N PRO A 59 -7.25 -11.34 -8.97
CA PRO A 59 -7.80 -12.08 -10.09
C PRO A 59 -6.77 -12.94 -10.80
N HIS A 60 -5.55 -12.43 -10.92
CA HIS A 60 -4.44 -13.16 -11.53
C HIS A 60 -3.96 -14.29 -10.65
N SER A 61 -3.95 -14.08 -9.34
CA SER A 61 -3.59 -15.11 -8.38
C SER A 61 -4.52 -16.31 -8.44
N LYS A 62 -5.83 -16.07 -8.59
CA LYS A 62 -6.81 -17.14 -8.74
C LYS A 62 -6.55 -17.95 -10.00
N HIS A 63 -6.27 -17.27 -11.09
CA HIS A 63 -5.97 -17.92 -12.36
C HIS A 63 -4.68 -18.74 -12.26
N LEU A 64 -3.63 -18.15 -11.69
CA LEU A 64 -2.38 -18.83 -11.44
C LEU A 64 -2.56 -20.05 -10.55
N THR A 65 -3.35 -19.92 -9.50
CA THR A 65 -3.63 -21.04 -8.60
C THR A 65 -4.28 -22.20 -9.34
N ARG A 66 -5.22 -21.92 -10.24
CA ARG A 66 -5.87 -22.95 -11.06
C ARG A 66 -4.87 -23.61 -11.99
N MET A 67 -4.01 -22.84 -12.63
CA MET A 67 -2.97 -23.36 -13.51
C MET A 67 -1.97 -24.22 -12.74
N LEU A 68 -1.56 -23.78 -11.57
CA LEU A 68 -0.63 -24.52 -10.73
C LEU A 68 -1.22 -25.83 -10.21
N ARG A 69 -2.51 -25.85 -9.94
CA ARG A 69 -3.20 -27.10 -9.56
C ARG A 69 -3.28 -28.09 -10.71
N ALA A 70 -3.43 -27.56 -11.93
CA ALA A 70 -3.49 -28.40 -13.12
C ALA A 70 -2.11 -28.90 -13.55
N SER A 71 -1.04 -28.27 -13.13
CA SER A 71 0.33 -28.60 -13.53
C SER A 71 1.22 -28.70 -12.29
N PRO A 72 1.30 -29.88 -11.67
CA PRO A 72 2.10 -30.05 -10.45
C PRO A 72 3.57 -29.68 -10.61
N SER A 73 4.10 -29.75 -11.82
CA SER A 73 5.49 -29.37 -12.10
C SER A 73 5.74 -27.87 -11.97
N LEU A 74 4.67 -27.07 -12.01
CA LEU A 74 4.73 -25.62 -11.80
C LEU A 74 4.39 -25.24 -10.37
N LYS A 75 4.29 -26.22 -9.51
CA LYS A 75 3.98 -25.97 -8.11
C LYS A 75 5.13 -25.23 -7.46
N VAL A 76 5.02 -23.92 -7.49
CA VAL A 76 5.78 -23.06 -6.59
C VAL A 76 5.23 -23.36 -5.22
N GLU A 77 6.08 -23.63 -4.28
CA GLU A 77 5.65 -23.76 -2.90
C GLU A 77 4.97 -22.47 -2.54
N GLY A 78 3.63 -22.55 -2.40
CA GLY A 78 2.79 -21.37 -2.54
C GLY A 78 2.97 -20.31 -1.51
N GLU A 79 3.51 -20.69 -0.40
CA GLU A 79 3.77 -19.76 0.68
C GLU A 79 4.98 -18.87 0.40
N ASP A 80 5.89 -19.37 -0.43
CA ASP A 80 7.09 -18.64 -0.80
C ASP A 80 6.91 -17.83 -2.07
N MET A 81 5.72 -17.90 -2.66
CA MET A 81 5.41 -17.09 -3.81
C MET A 81 5.15 -15.66 -3.33
N ASP A 82 6.23 -14.94 -3.13
CA ASP A 82 6.18 -13.53 -2.80
C ASP A 82 5.71 -12.78 -4.03
N ILE A 83 4.46 -12.34 -4.02
CA ILE A 83 3.90 -11.55 -5.11
C ILE A 83 4.60 -10.20 -5.24
N LEU A 84 5.38 -9.83 -4.22
CA LEU A 84 6.23 -8.66 -4.28
C LEU A 84 7.56 -8.95 -4.99
N ASP A 85 7.80 -10.18 -5.40
CA ASP A 85 9.00 -10.52 -6.16
C ASP A 85 8.86 -10.03 -7.59
N ILE A 86 9.72 -9.11 -7.95
CA ILE A 86 9.70 -8.43 -9.24
C ILE A 86 9.94 -9.40 -10.40
N LYS A 87 10.63 -10.50 -10.16
CA LYS A 87 10.94 -11.49 -11.20
C LYS A 87 9.69 -12.16 -11.76
N VAL A 88 8.63 -12.23 -10.98
CA VAL A 88 7.35 -12.83 -11.40
C VAL A 88 6.27 -11.79 -11.62
N THR A 89 6.64 -10.50 -11.59
CA THR A 89 5.68 -9.40 -11.76
C THR A 89 5.21 -9.32 -13.22
N PRO A 90 3.89 -9.30 -13.45
CA PRO A 90 3.36 -9.11 -14.80
C PRO A 90 3.78 -7.78 -15.41
N GLU A 91 3.92 -7.74 -16.73
CA GLU A 91 4.32 -6.50 -17.43
C GLU A 91 3.38 -5.33 -17.18
N TRP A 92 2.07 -5.59 -17.05
CA TRP A 92 1.10 -4.52 -16.82
C TRP A 92 1.36 -3.78 -15.51
N ALA A 93 2.01 -4.41 -14.54
CA ALA A 93 2.32 -3.75 -13.27
C ALA A 93 3.29 -2.58 -13.45
N HIS A 94 4.12 -2.61 -14.49
CA HIS A 94 5.01 -1.50 -14.80
C HIS A 94 4.26 -0.27 -15.32
N LEU A 95 3.04 -0.47 -15.84
CA LEU A 95 2.22 0.59 -16.39
C LEU A 95 1.17 1.10 -15.38
N THR A 96 0.95 0.37 -14.30
CA THR A 96 0.00 0.78 -13.28
C THR A 96 0.71 1.71 -12.29
N LEU A 97 0.08 2.83 -12.00
CA LEU A 97 0.63 3.86 -11.12
C LEU A 97 -0.04 3.84 -9.75
N VAL A 98 0.64 4.39 -8.76
CA VAL A 98 0.10 4.56 -7.41
C VAL A 98 -1.23 5.32 -7.47
N ALA A 99 -1.37 6.31 -8.36
CA ALA A 99 -2.61 7.05 -8.54
C ALA A 99 -3.80 6.15 -8.85
N ASP A 100 -3.57 5.01 -9.49
CA ASP A 100 -4.64 4.10 -9.91
C ASP A 100 -5.21 3.28 -8.76
N ILE A 101 -4.46 3.17 -7.66
CA ILE A 101 -4.84 2.29 -6.54
C ILE A 101 -4.90 3.00 -5.19
N MET A 102 -4.45 4.25 -5.11
CA MET A 102 -4.43 4.96 -3.83
C MET A 102 -5.85 5.22 -3.33
N GLU A 103 -5.98 5.25 -2.01
CA GLU A 103 -7.21 5.64 -1.34
C GLU A 103 -7.16 7.12 -1.05
N THR A 104 -8.25 7.82 -1.39
CA THR A 104 -8.34 9.27 -1.21
C THR A 104 -9.21 9.67 -0.03
N ASN A 105 -9.80 8.72 0.65
CA ASN A 105 -10.72 8.98 1.76
C ASN A 105 -10.02 9.06 3.12
N PHE A 106 -8.77 9.50 3.13
CA PHE A 106 -8.04 9.73 4.37
C PHE A 106 -8.63 10.91 5.13
N ILE A 107 -8.45 10.90 6.45
CA ILE A 107 -8.92 11.97 7.33
C ILE A 107 -7.70 12.61 7.96
N PRO A 108 -7.36 13.86 7.58
CA PRO A 108 -6.23 14.53 8.20
C PRO A 108 -6.58 15.05 9.59
N ILE A 109 -5.57 15.14 10.44
CA ILE A 109 -5.70 15.76 11.73
C ILE A 109 -4.50 16.67 11.96
N GLU A 110 -4.74 17.81 12.56
CA GLU A 110 -3.67 18.74 12.90
C GLU A 110 -2.82 18.18 14.04
N GLU A 111 -1.53 18.44 13.98
CA GLU A 111 -0.59 17.91 14.98
C GLU A 111 -0.81 18.46 16.38
N GLU A 112 -1.49 19.59 16.49
CA GLU A 112 -1.76 20.24 17.76
C GLU A 112 -3.07 19.78 18.41
N LYS A 113 -3.81 18.91 17.74
CA LYS A 113 -5.00 18.29 18.32
C LYS A 113 -4.61 17.27 19.40
N THR A 114 -5.52 17.00 20.32
CA THR A 114 -5.28 16.04 21.39
C THR A 114 -5.44 14.61 20.89
N ILE A 115 -4.85 13.69 21.61
CA ILE A 115 -5.01 12.25 21.32
C ILE A 115 -6.48 11.83 21.44
N SER A 116 -7.20 12.43 22.41
CA SER A 116 -8.63 12.16 22.58
C SER A 116 -9.43 12.56 21.34
N GLU A 117 -9.12 13.72 20.76
CA GLU A 117 -9.75 14.16 19.51
C GLU A 117 -9.40 13.24 18.33
N ALA A 118 -8.15 12.77 18.26
CA ALA A 118 -7.74 11.84 17.23
C ALA A 118 -8.50 10.52 17.34
N CYS A 119 -8.62 9.98 18.54
CA CYS A 119 -9.37 8.74 18.77
C CYS A 119 -10.83 8.90 18.41
N SER A 120 -11.43 10.05 18.74
CA SER A 120 -12.82 10.33 18.38
C SER A 120 -13.03 10.37 16.86
N LEU A 121 -12.10 11.00 16.13
CA LEU A 121 -12.16 11.02 14.67
C LEU A 121 -12.01 9.61 14.07
N MET A 122 -11.12 8.82 14.61
CA MET A 122 -10.93 7.44 14.13
C MET A 122 -12.19 6.61 14.33
N GLN A 123 -12.83 6.73 15.49
CA GLN A 123 -14.07 6.02 15.78
C GLN A 123 -15.21 6.51 14.89
N LEU A 124 -15.36 7.83 14.72
CA LEU A 124 -16.43 8.41 13.93
C LEU A 124 -16.38 7.95 12.47
N HIS A 125 -15.17 7.85 11.91
CA HIS A 125 -14.95 7.49 10.52
C HIS A 125 -14.54 6.02 10.33
N ASN A 126 -14.53 5.24 11.40
CA ASN A 126 -14.13 3.83 11.40
C ASN A 126 -12.74 3.62 10.79
N LYS A 127 -11.79 4.47 11.18
CA LYS A 127 -10.40 4.42 10.73
C LYS A 127 -9.50 3.80 11.80
N GLN A 128 -8.36 3.35 11.35
CA GLN A 128 -7.34 2.78 12.22
C GLN A 128 -6.04 3.57 12.15
#